data_44547964f268047a53ed645dd865526b
#
_entry.id   44547964f268047a53ed645dd865526b
#
_cell.length_a   1.000
_cell.length_b   1.000
_cell.length_c   1.000
_cell.angle_alpha   90.00
_cell.angle_beta   90.00
_cell.angle_gamma   90.00
#
_symmetry.space_group_name_H-M   'P 1'
#
loop_
_entity.id
_entity.type
_entity.pdbx_description
1 polymer ?
#
loop_
_entity_poly.entity_id
_entity_poly.type
_entity_poly.pdbx_seq_one_letter_code
_entity_poly.pdbx_strand_id
1 'polypeptide(L)'
;EGDSVAACMKNWGFELPADATEADAFNAIVAKYPSLAEAVDAEKPEGTTFTSLLNDYETKYTKGIETGTSAANISGIKKTGDYSMTVSLTQVDATAIYQLGVTIAPMHYYGEKTKYNYENNQFGFDKGDLSHVREKTTTPLGAGPYKFIKFENGTVNFEANDSYYLGAPKTKYVNFLQTQEDDKLNGVVTGTVDITDPTFSSTTVDAIKAANKNDDVNGPAITTDTVDNLGYGYIGMSANTMNVNNEPGSDASKAYRKAFATVLAAYRTVAIESYYGERASVINYPISNTSWAAPQAADPGYKVAFSVDAQGKDIYTSDMNDEQKYEAALQAALTFFEAAGCKVENGKVVSNPEGGMDTANYAIEREALIPADGKGDHPSFMILTEASKALEKIGVHLIVTDLSDSTQLWDTIEADQADMFAAAWSATPDPDMYQIYFSGMDGKAAGGSNYMYDINDAELNQLILDARNSLGQSYRKTLYKSCLDIIVDWAVEVPVYQRQNAIIFSTQRVNMNTVTPDITTFYGWLNEVEKIELN
;
A
#
# COMPACT_ATOMS: atom_id res chain seq x y z
N GLU A 1 -6.01 7.03 17.05
CA GLU A 1 -5.75 6.21 18.24
C GLU A 1 -4.63 6.87 19.06
N GLY A 2 -4.91 7.28 20.27
CA GLY A 2 -3.95 7.85 21.20
C GLY A 2 -4.26 9.27 21.68
N ASP A 3 -5.18 9.97 21.06
CA ASP A 3 -5.60 11.28 21.54
C ASP A 3 -6.44 11.15 22.83
N SER A 4 -6.14 12.02 23.82
CA SER A 4 -6.97 12.08 25.02
C SER A 4 -8.39 12.50 24.69
N VAL A 5 -9.37 12.10 25.51
CA VAL A 5 -10.78 12.54 25.39
C VAL A 5 -10.86 14.06 25.27
N ALA A 6 -10.04 14.79 26.03
CA ALA A 6 -9.98 16.24 25.97
C ALA A 6 -9.50 16.77 24.60
N ALA A 7 -8.51 16.12 23.96
CA ALA A 7 -8.03 16.49 22.64
C ALA A 7 -9.09 16.24 21.56
N CYS A 8 -9.73 15.08 21.58
CA CYS A 8 -10.84 14.77 20.68
C CYS A 8 -11.99 15.77 20.82
N MET A 9 -12.40 16.08 22.04
CA MET A 9 -13.49 17.00 22.31
C MET A 9 -13.19 18.45 21.95
N LYS A 10 -11.92 18.85 22.00
CA LYS A 10 -11.48 20.18 21.56
C LYS A 10 -11.70 20.39 20.05
N ASN A 11 -11.46 19.36 19.24
CA ASN A 11 -11.76 19.41 17.81
C ASN A 11 -13.26 19.60 17.51
N TRP A 12 -14.12 19.25 18.47
CA TRP A 12 -15.58 19.45 18.41
C TRP A 12 -16.05 20.70 19.13
N GLY A 13 -15.14 21.61 19.51
CA GLY A 13 -15.44 22.88 20.15
C GLY A 13 -15.80 22.78 21.65
N PHE A 14 -15.38 21.71 22.34
CA PHE A 14 -15.52 21.54 23.76
C PHE A 14 -14.18 21.63 24.47
N GLU A 15 -14.06 22.44 25.49
CA GLU A 15 -12.88 22.46 26.37
C GLU A 15 -13.14 21.62 27.61
N LEU A 16 -12.40 20.52 27.74
CA LEU A 16 -12.42 19.62 28.89
C LEU A 16 -11.04 19.56 29.57
N PRO A 17 -10.97 19.22 30.87
CA PRO A 17 -9.71 18.94 31.56
C PRO A 17 -8.92 17.85 30.87
N ALA A 18 -7.58 17.90 30.98
CA ALA A 18 -6.68 16.94 30.30
C ALA A 18 -6.91 15.48 30.74
N ASP A 19 -7.46 15.27 31.93
CA ASP A 19 -7.81 13.97 32.51
C ASP A 19 -9.30 13.61 32.34
N ALA A 20 -10.03 14.31 31.45
CA ALA A 20 -11.44 14.06 31.20
C ALA A 20 -11.68 12.63 30.68
N THR A 21 -12.77 12.05 31.15
CA THR A 21 -13.26 10.73 30.76
C THR A 21 -14.32 10.84 29.66
N GLU A 22 -14.68 9.71 29.04
CA GLU A 22 -15.80 9.62 28.09
C GLU A 22 -17.12 10.05 28.71
N ALA A 23 -17.32 9.83 30.03
CA ALA A 23 -18.48 10.28 30.76
C ALA A 23 -18.51 11.81 30.85
N ASP A 24 -17.36 12.46 31.05
CA ASP A 24 -17.26 13.92 31.08
C ASP A 24 -17.57 14.51 29.69
N ALA A 25 -17.07 13.85 28.62
CA ALA A 25 -17.38 14.23 27.24
C ALA A 25 -18.89 14.11 26.95
N PHE A 26 -19.50 12.99 27.31
CA PHE A 26 -20.95 12.80 27.18
C PHE A 26 -21.74 13.86 27.93
N ASN A 27 -21.40 14.12 29.21
CA ASN A 27 -22.06 15.12 30.02
C ASN A 27 -21.92 16.55 29.45
N ALA A 28 -20.76 16.88 28.89
CA ALA A 28 -20.52 18.15 28.23
C ALA A 28 -21.40 18.32 26.97
N ILE A 29 -21.54 17.26 26.17
CA ILE A 29 -22.40 17.27 24.98
C ILE A 29 -23.86 17.46 25.37
N VAL A 30 -24.38 16.67 26.30
CA VAL A 30 -25.81 16.78 26.73
C VAL A 30 -26.10 18.05 27.51
N ALA A 31 -25.10 18.68 28.13
CA ALA A 31 -25.25 19.98 28.77
C ALA A 31 -25.38 21.14 27.75
N LYS A 32 -24.75 21.02 26.60
CA LYS A 32 -24.80 22.01 25.52
C LYS A 32 -26.04 21.84 24.63
N TYR A 33 -26.50 20.61 24.44
CA TYR A 33 -27.61 20.29 23.54
C TYR A 33 -28.71 19.52 24.26
N PRO A 34 -30.00 19.86 24.02
CA PRO A 34 -31.15 19.21 24.68
C PRO A 34 -31.29 17.71 24.35
N SER A 35 -30.72 17.27 23.26
CA SER A 35 -30.68 15.87 22.87
C SER A 35 -29.44 15.55 22.04
N LEU A 36 -29.05 14.28 22.02
CA LEU A 36 -27.94 13.81 21.15
C LEU A 36 -28.23 14.09 19.67
N ALA A 37 -29.48 13.98 19.25
CA ALA A 37 -29.91 14.31 17.89
C ALA A 37 -29.70 15.79 17.54
N GLU A 38 -29.97 16.70 18.47
CA GLU A 38 -29.73 18.14 18.27
C GLU A 38 -28.24 18.49 18.30
N ALA A 39 -27.45 17.81 19.14
CA ALA A 39 -25.98 17.92 19.11
C ALA A 39 -25.42 17.55 17.74
N VAL A 40 -25.90 16.46 17.21
CA VAL A 40 -25.54 15.92 15.89
C VAL A 40 -25.91 16.86 14.75
N ASP A 41 -27.11 17.48 14.84
CA ASP A 41 -27.59 18.42 13.80
C ASP A 41 -26.88 19.77 13.83
N ALA A 42 -26.37 20.18 14.99
CA ALA A 42 -25.74 21.49 15.19
C ALA A 42 -24.24 21.50 14.86
N GLU A 43 -23.53 20.37 15.03
CA GLU A 43 -22.09 20.26 14.86
C GLU A 43 -21.71 19.65 13.48
N LYS A 44 -22.49 19.91 12.46
CA LYS A 44 -22.21 19.43 11.09
C LYS A 44 -20.91 20.02 10.53
N PRO A 45 -19.83 19.23 10.38
CA PRO A 45 -18.97 19.41 9.24
C PRO A 45 -19.78 18.95 7.99
N GLU A 46 -19.66 19.64 6.87
CA GLU A 46 -20.39 19.26 5.66
C GLU A 46 -20.15 17.75 5.37
N GLY A 47 -21.22 16.96 5.45
CA GLY A 47 -21.26 15.55 5.05
C GLY A 47 -21.15 14.50 6.14
N THR A 48 -20.58 14.75 7.32
CA THR A 48 -20.43 13.73 8.38
C THR A 48 -21.05 14.17 9.69
N THR A 49 -22.03 13.44 10.20
CA THR A 49 -22.64 13.72 11.50
C THR A 49 -22.12 12.72 12.54
N PHE A 50 -22.08 13.11 13.82
CA PHE A 50 -21.74 12.20 14.92
C PHE A 50 -22.63 10.95 14.92
N THR A 51 -23.91 11.07 14.52
CA THR A 51 -24.81 9.92 14.32
C THR A 51 -24.37 9.03 13.16
N SER A 52 -23.89 9.60 12.05
CA SER A 52 -23.39 8.78 10.94
C SER A 52 -22.13 8.02 11.35
N LEU A 53 -21.24 8.65 12.12
CA LEU A 53 -20.05 7.97 12.67
C LEU A 53 -20.43 6.88 13.68
N LEU A 54 -21.39 7.14 14.58
CA LEU A 54 -21.90 6.13 15.53
C LEU A 54 -22.62 4.99 14.82
N ASN A 55 -23.46 5.30 13.82
CA ASN A 55 -24.15 4.29 13.02
C ASN A 55 -23.16 3.49 12.18
N ASP A 56 -22.15 4.14 11.63
CA ASP A 56 -21.07 3.49 10.92
C ASP A 56 -20.25 2.60 11.85
N TYR A 57 -19.91 3.09 13.04
CA TYR A 57 -19.22 2.29 14.05
C TYR A 57 -20.09 1.11 14.49
N GLU A 58 -21.36 1.33 14.84
CA GLU A 58 -22.28 0.26 15.24
C GLU A 58 -22.48 -0.74 14.10
N THR A 59 -22.66 -0.28 12.87
CA THR A 59 -22.94 -1.12 11.71
C THR A 59 -21.69 -1.80 11.19
N LYS A 60 -20.60 -1.06 10.98
CA LYS A 60 -19.36 -1.58 10.39
C LYS A 60 -18.48 -2.32 11.38
N TYR A 61 -18.40 -1.85 12.61
CA TYR A 61 -17.44 -2.37 13.59
C TYR A 61 -18.07 -3.29 14.63
N THR A 62 -19.32 -3.11 14.99
CA THR A 62 -19.99 -3.92 16.01
C THR A 62 -20.82 -5.05 15.39
N LYS A 63 -21.69 -4.73 14.46
CA LYS A 63 -22.64 -5.70 13.86
C LYS A 63 -22.17 -6.26 12.52
N GLY A 64 -21.32 -5.55 11.80
CA GLY A 64 -20.93 -5.90 10.44
C GLY A 64 -21.79 -5.21 9.39
N ILE A 65 -21.43 -5.36 8.13
CA ILE A 65 -22.10 -4.70 7.01
C ILE A 65 -23.16 -5.64 6.42
N GLU A 66 -24.42 -5.23 6.41
CA GLU A 66 -25.46 -5.84 5.58
C GLU A 66 -25.47 -5.16 4.21
N THR A 67 -24.97 -5.83 3.17
CA THR A 67 -25.02 -5.33 1.80
C THR A 67 -25.89 -6.23 0.92
N GLY A 68 -26.75 -5.59 0.13
CA GLY A 68 -27.57 -6.30 -0.86
C GLY A 68 -28.70 -7.15 -0.28
N THR A 69 -29.23 -8.07 -1.12
CA THR A 69 -30.29 -8.99 -0.72
C THR A 69 -29.73 -10.19 0.04
N SER A 70 -30.39 -10.59 1.11
CA SER A 70 -29.95 -11.74 1.88
C SER A 70 -30.19 -13.06 1.13
N ALA A 71 -29.16 -13.92 1.10
CA ALA A 71 -29.31 -15.30 0.61
C ALA A 71 -29.81 -16.21 1.73
N ALA A 72 -30.74 -17.11 1.41
CA ALA A 72 -31.23 -18.11 2.36
C ALA A 72 -30.15 -19.13 2.70
N ASN A 73 -29.18 -19.37 1.80
CA ASN A 73 -28.06 -20.26 2.01
C ASN A 73 -26.88 -19.87 1.10
N ILE A 74 -25.69 -20.37 1.47
CA ILE A 74 -24.49 -20.27 0.64
C ILE A 74 -24.40 -21.56 -0.18
N SER A 75 -25.05 -21.60 -1.34
CA SER A 75 -25.14 -22.78 -2.18
C SER A 75 -23.79 -23.27 -2.73
N GLY A 76 -22.82 -22.35 -2.82
CA GLY A 76 -21.47 -22.62 -3.32
C GLY A 76 -20.53 -23.31 -2.32
N ILE A 77 -20.85 -23.37 -1.02
CA ILE A 77 -20.01 -23.98 0.00
C ILE A 77 -20.75 -25.16 0.63
N LYS A 78 -20.22 -26.39 0.46
CA LYS A 78 -20.86 -27.61 0.96
C LYS A 78 -19.87 -28.45 1.75
N LYS A 79 -20.23 -28.79 2.98
CA LYS A 79 -19.55 -29.84 3.74
C LYS A 79 -19.78 -31.20 3.07
N THR A 80 -18.71 -31.92 2.72
CA THR A 80 -18.74 -33.22 2.05
C THR A 80 -18.25 -34.36 2.93
N GLY A 81 -17.66 -34.04 4.09
CA GLY A 81 -17.20 -34.97 5.10
C GLY A 81 -16.75 -34.27 6.36
N ASP A 82 -16.24 -35.00 7.34
CA ASP A 82 -15.80 -34.42 8.62
C ASP A 82 -14.59 -33.50 8.44
N TYR A 83 -13.76 -33.73 7.42
CA TYR A 83 -12.53 -32.97 7.11
C TYR A 83 -12.49 -32.50 5.66
N SER A 84 -13.66 -32.45 5.00
CA SER A 84 -13.73 -32.04 3.60
C SER A 84 -14.91 -31.16 3.31
N MET A 85 -14.71 -30.22 2.40
CA MET A 85 -15.76 -29.38 1.84
C MET A 85 -15.50 -29.13 0.36
N THR A 86 -16.55 -28.83 -0.38
CA THR A 86 -16.47 -28.41 -1.78
C THR A 86 -16.90 -26.95 -1.89
N VAL A 87 -16.11 -26.17 -2.59
CA VAL A 87 -16.45 -24.80 -2.98
C VAL A 87 -16.73 -24.79 -4.48
N SER A 88 -17.90 -24.32 -4.87
CA SER A 88 -18.32 -24.20 -6.26
C SER A 88 -18.46 -22.72 -6.61
N LEU A 89 -17.81 -22.31 -7.67
CA LEU A 89 -17.87 -20.94 -8.19
C LEU A 89 -18.89 -20.86 -9.33
N THR A 90 -19.50 -19.72 -9.53
CA THR A 90 -20.45 -19.45 -10.63
C THR A 90 -19.76 -19.30 -11.97
N GLN A 91 -18.48 -18.96 -11.96
CA GLN A 91 -17.63 -18.81 -13.14
C GLN A 91 -16.17 -19.15 -12.80
N VAL A 92 -15.35 -19.30 -13.81
CA VAL A 92 -13.90 -19.43 -13.61
C VAL A 92 -13.38 -18.14 -13.00
N ASP A 93 -12.57 -18.28 -11.95
CA ASP A 93 -11.85 -17.18 -11.31
C ASP A 93 -10.45 -17.67 -10.94
N ALA A 94 -9.44 -17.14 -11.63
CA ALA A 94 -8.05 -17.52 -11.42
C ALA A 94 -7.51 -17.12 -10.03
N THR A 95 -8.15 -16.15 -9.37
CA THR A 95 -7.74 -15.67 -8.04
C THR A 95 -8.38 -16.44 -6.88
N ALA A 96 -9.39 -17.27 -7.18
CA ALA A 96 -10.20 -17.94 -6.15
C ALA A 96 -9.38 -18.75 -5.15
N ILE A 97 -8.32 -19.41 -5.59
CA ILE A 97 -7.47 -20.22 -4.71
C ILE A 97 -6.82 -19.38 -3.60
N TYR A 98 -6.47 -18.14 -3.88
CA TYR A 98 -5.88 -17.21 -2.89
C TYR A 98 -6.95 -16.66 -1.96
N GLN A 99 -8.17 -16.41 -2.45
CA GLN A 99 -9.31 -15.97 -1.66
C GLN A 99 -9.81 -17.07 -0.70
N LEU A 100 -9.58 -18.34 -1.03
CA LEU A 100 -9.89 -19.48 -0.17
C LEU A 100 -8.84 -19.74 0.93
N GLY A 101 -7.74 -19.00 0.95
CA GLY A 101 -6.72 -19.01 2.00
C GLY A 101 -7.22 -18.33 3.28
N VAL A 102 -8.35 -18.76 3.82
CA VAL A 102 -8.95 -18.18 5.02
C VAL A 102 -8.42 -18.83 6.30
N THR A 103 -8.29 -18.04 7.36
CA THR A 103 -7.92 -18.55 8.68
C THR A 103 -8.98 -19.51 9.22
N ILE A 104 -8.56 -20.68 9.70
CA ILE A 104 -9.45 -21.62 10.38
C ILE A 104 -9.67 -21.15 11.81
N ALA A 105 -10.88 -20.66 12.09
CA ALA A 105 -11.28 -20.14 13.39
C ALA A 105 -12.13 -21.18 14.15
N PRO A 106 -11.79 -21.54 15.40
CA PRO A 106 -12.55 -22.53 16.16
C PRO A 106 -13.91 -21.96 16.58
N MET A 107 -14.99 -22.62 16.15
CA MET A 107 -16.35 -22.17 16.42
C MET A 107 -16.67 -22.10 17.92
N HIS A 108 -16.13 -22.99 18.74
CA HIS A 108 -16.40 -22.96 20.19
C HIS A 108 -15.88 -21.71 20.89
N TYR A 109 -15.04 -20.92 20.21
CA TYR A 109 -14.49 -19.67 20.72
C TYR A 109 -15.06 -18.46 20.00
N TYR A 110 -15.07 -18.46 18.67
CA TYR A 110 -15.52 -17.33 17.85
C TYR A 110 -17.02 -17.34 17.55
N GLY A 111 -17.75 -18.41 17.94
CA GLY A 111 -19.19 -18.52 17.79
C GLY A 111 -19.85 -19.18 19.00
N GLU A 112 -21.16 -19.18 19.01
CA GLU A 112 -21.98 -19.85 20.02
C GLU A 112 -22.47 -21.20 19.48
N LYS A 113 -22.08 -22.29 20.12
CA LYS A 113 -22.46 -23.65 19.70
C LYS A 113 -23.97 -23.83 19.62
N THR A 114 -24.74 -23.17 20.46
CA THR A 114 -26.21 -23.21 20.48
C THR A 114 -26.85 -22.55 19.26
N LYS A 115 -26.12 -21.66 18.60
CA LYS A 115 -26.51 -20.96 17.35
C LYS A 115 -25.94 -21.65 16.10
N TYR A 116 -25.32 -22.82 16.24
CA TYR A 116 -24.83 -23.56 15.09
C TYR A 116 -25.83 -24.59 14.61
N ASN A 117 -26.27 -24.44 13.37
CA ASN A 117 -27.04 -25.46 12.65
C ASN A 117 -26.75 -25.38 11.17
N TYR A 118 -25.89 -26.28 10.66
CA TYR A 118 -25.46 -26.27 9.27
C TYR A 118 -26.64 -26.36 8.29
N GLU A 119 -27.63 -27.19 8.56
CA GLU A 119 -28.80 -27.42 7.69
C GLU A 119 -29.69 -26.17 7.58
N ASN A 120 -29.66 -25.32 8.58
CA ASN A 120 -30.42 -24.06 8.62
C ASN A 120 -29.56 -22.82 8.34
N ASN A 121 -28.32 -22.98 7.84
CA ASN A 121 -27.36 -21.90 7.61
C ASN A 121 -27.09 -21.03 8.83
N GLN A 122 -26.98 -21.63 9.99
CA GLN A 122 -26.62 -21.00 11.23
C GLN A 122 -25.17 -21.36 11.59
N PHE A 123 -24.30 -20.38 11.71
CA PHE A 123 -22.86 -20.55 11.81
C PHE A 123 -22.26 -20.08 13.14
N GLY A 124 -23.07 -20.07 14.21
CA GLY A 124 -22.62 -19.76 15.54
C GLY A 124 -22.83 -18.30 15.97
N PHE A 125 -23.47 -17.48 15.16
CA PHE A 125 -23.88 -16.09 15.47
C PHE A 125 -25.13 -15.72 14.69
N ASP A 126 -25.80 -14.66 15.12
CA ASP A 126 -26.98 -14.17 14.43
C ASP A 126 -26.57 -13.49 13.12
N LYS A 127 -27.40 -13.58 12.10
CA LYS A 127 -27.14 -12.98 10.80
C LYS A 127 -27.03 -11.45 10.95
N GLY A 128 -25.95 -10.89 10.37
CA GLY A 128 -25.67 -9.44 10.47
C GLY A 128 -25.09 -9.00 11.80
N ASP A 129 -24.82 -9.89 12.76
CA ASP A 129 -24.21 -9.58 14.04
C ASP A 129 -22.85 -10.29 14.19
N LEU A 130 -21.76 -9.56 14.03
CA LEU A 130 -20.38 -10.03 14.20
C LEU A 130 -19.76 -9.54 15.52
N SER A 131 -20.53 -8.93 16.42
CA SER A 131 -20.03 -8.36 17.67
C SER A 131 -19.23 -9.38 18.49
N HIS A 132 -19.79 -10.60 18.67
CA HIS A 132 -19.11 -11.67 19.39
C HIS A 132 -17.77 -12.07 18.76
N VAL A 133 -17.71 -12.15 17.42
CA VAL A 133 -16.47 -12.47 16.70
C VAL A 133 -15.44 -11.36 16.90
N ARG A 134 -15.87 -10.11 16.78
CA ARG A 134 -15.00 -8.93 16.90
C ARG A 134 -14.43 -8.75 18.30
N GLU A 135 -15.20 -9.02 19.35
CA GLU A 135 -14.70 -9.04 20.73
C GLU A 135 -13.55 -10.03 20.93
N LYS A 136 -13.53 -11.14 20.18
CA LYS A 136 -12.50 -12.17 20.29
C LYS A 136 -11.21 -11.85 19.51
N THR A 137 -11.24 -10.89 18.59
CA THR A 137 -10.05 -10.55 17.81
C THR A 137 -8.92 -9.96 18.66
N THR A 138 -9.25 -9.33 19.79
CA THR A 138 -8.27 -8.80 20.75
C THR A 138 -7.66 -9.85 21.66
N THR A 139 -8.26 -11.05 21.73
CA THR A 139 -7.80 -12.21 22.51
C THR A 139 -7.86 -13.46 21.65
N PRO A 140 -7.06 -13.56 20.56
CA PRO A 140 -7.21 -14.61 19.57
C PRO A 140 -6.92 -16.01 20.14
N LEU A 141 -7.65 -17.01 19.63
CA LEU A 141 -7.43 -18.43 19.90
C LEU A 141 -7.18 -19.16 18.59
N GLY A 142 -6.08 -19.88 18.50
CA GLY A 142 -5.69 -20.67 17.33
C GLY A 142 -5.06 -22.00 17.71
N ALA A 143 -4.58 -22.73 16.70
CA ALA A 143 -3.89 -24.02 16.84
C ALA A 143 -2.40 -23.92 16.43
N GLY A 144 -1.86 -22.71 16.38
CA GLY A 144 -0.47 -22.46 16.01
C GLY A 144 0.56 -22.87 17.08
N PRO A 145 1.85 -22.64 16.78
CA PRO A 145 2.94 -23.01 17.69
C PRO A 145 2.96 -22.20 18.99
N TYR A 146 2.34 -21.02 19.01
CA TYR A 146 2.31 -20.15 20.17
C TYR A 146 0.90 -19.73 20.54
N LYS A 147 0.63 -19.60 21.84
CA LYS A 147 -0.61 -19.10 22.42
C LYS A 147 -0.45 -17.61 22.71
N PHE A 148 -1.44 -16.82 22.31
CA PHE A 148 -1.53 -15.43 22.72
C PHE A 148 -1.74 -15.32 24.24
N ILE A 149 -0.98 -14.48 24.90
CA ILE A 149 -1.10 -14.23 26.34
C ILE A 149 -1.73 -12.85 26.59
N LYS A 150 -1.14 -11.79 26.04
CA LYS A 150 -1.61 -10.41 26.21
C LYS A 150 -0.98 -9.46 25.21
N PHE A 151 -1.64 -8.33 25.03
CA PHE A 151 -1.07 -7.11 24.44
C PHE A 151 -0.97 -6.05 25.54
N GLU A 152 0.21 -5.49 25.75
CA GLU A 152 0.46 -4.50 26.78
C GLU A 152 1.67 -3.64 26.41
N ASN A 153 1.53 -2.31 26.51
CA ASN A 153 2.63 -1.36 26.26
C ASN A 153 3.33 -1.57 24.91
N GLY A 154 2.57 -1.71 23.83
CA GLY A 154 3.12 -1.92 22.48
C GLY A 154 3.75 -3.29 22.26
N THR A 155 3.57 -4.26 23.20
CA THR A 155 4.12 -5.60 23.08
C THR A 155 3.04 -6.66 23.05
N VAL A 156 3.06 -7.51 22.03
CA VAL A 156 2.26 -8.73 21.97
C VAL A 156 3.07 -9.90 22.52
N ASN A 157 2.56 -10.54 23.57
CA ASN A 157 3.25 -11.62 24.27
C ASN A 157 2.63 -12.97 23.93
N PHE A 158 3.47 -13.93 23.61
CA PHE A 158 3.11 -15.30 23.31
C PHE A 158 3.89 -16.32 24.15
N GLU A 159 3.27 -17.45 24.44
CA GLU A 159 3.90 -18.60 25.09
C GLU A 159 3.75 -19.85 24.22
N ALA A 160 4.76 -20.72 24.23
CA ALA A 160 4.79 -21.97 23.48
C ALA A 160 3.53 -22.82 23.71
N ASN A 161 3.01 -23.40 22.63
CA ASN A 161 1.97 -24.38 22.66
C ASN A 161 2.59 -25.79 22.67
N ASP A 162 2.73 -26.39 23.85
CA ASP A 162 3.33 -27.72 24.01
C ASP A 162 2.56 -28.82 23.25
N SER A 163 1.31 -28.55 22.86
CA SER A 163 0.45 -29.48 22.10
C SER A 163 0.44 -29.16 20.59
N TYR A 164 1.36 -28.34 20.11
CA TYR A 164 1.44 -28.02 18.69
C TYR A 164 1.69 -29.30 17.85
N TYR A 165 0.96 -29.46 16.75
CA TYR A 165 0.92 -30.72 15.98
C TYR A 165 2.26 -31.06 15.28
N LEU A 166 3.13 -30.08 15.03
CA LEU A 166 4.48 -30.30 14.49
C LEU A 166 5.54 -30.44 15.60
N GLY A 167 5.14 -30.44 16.86
CA GLY A 167 6.02 -30.54 18.03
C GLY A 167 6.07 -29.24 18.83
N ALA A 168 6.41 -29.37 20.12
CA ALA A 168 6.51 -28.21 21.00
C ALA A 168 7.62 -27.25 20.54
N PRO A 169 7.34 -25.91 20.50
CA PRO A 169 8.34 -24.92 20.17
C PRO A 169 9.58 -25.00 21.07
N LYS A 170 10.74 -24.74 20.50
CA LYS A 170 12.03 -24.75 21.20
C LYS A 170 12.24 -23.54 22.09
N THR A 171 11.77 -22.38 21.66
CA THR A 171 11.79 -21.14 22.43
C THR A 171 10.46 -20.95 23.15
N LYS A 172 10.51 -20.78 24.48
CA LYS A 172 9.29 -20.76 25.31
C LYS A 172 8.42 -19.53 25.09
N TYR A 173 9.03 -18.36 24.92
CA TYR A 173 8.32 -17.09 24.78
C TYR A 173 8.73 -16.38 23.49
N VAL A 174 7.75 -15.82 22.81
CA VAL A 174 7.93 -14.93 21.65
C VAL A 174 7.17 -13.66 21.92
N ASN A 175 7.85 -12.52 21.73
CA ASN A 175 7.25 -11.21 21.92
C ASN A 175 7.45 -10.39 20.65
N PHE A 176 6.36 -9.76 20.16
CA PHE A 176 6.42 -8.78 19.10
C PHE A 176 6.35 -7.39 19.70
N LEU A 177 7.38 -6.59 19.46
CA LEU A 177 7.50 -5.24 19.99
C LEU A 177 7.19 -4.24 18.88
N GLN A 178 6.32 -3.27 19.16
CA GLN A 178 6.18 -2.10 18.31
C GLN A 178 7.46 -1.26 18.38
N THR A 179 8.09 -1.01 17.24
CA THR A 179 9.40 -0.36 17.16
C THR A 179 9.40 0.63 16.00
N GLN A 180 9.95 1.82 16.22
CA GLN A 180 10.18 2.80 15.15
C GLN A 180 11.32 2.32 14.23
N GLU A 181 11.31 2.75 12.97
CA GLU A 181 12.31 2.34 11.99
C GLU A 181 13.74 2.63 12.46
N ASP A 182 13.99 3.84 12.98
CA ASP A 182 15.28 4.29 13.46
C ASP A 182 15.84 3.44 14.63
N ASP A 183 14.97 2.74 15.38
CA ASP A 183 15.35 1.93 16.54
C ASP A 183 15.58 0.44 16.21
N LYS A 184 15.13 -0.03 15.04
CA LYS A 184 15.17 -1.46 14.68
C LYS A 184 16.57 -2.04 14.75
N LEU A 185 17.52 -1.48 14.01
CA LEU A 185 18.90 -1.97 13.98
C LEU A 185 19.56 -1.90 15.36
N ASN A 186 19.40 -0.76 16.04
CA ASN A 186 19.98 -0.57 17.36
C ASN A 186 19.40 -1.55 18.39
N GLY A 187 18.14 -1.93 18.25
CA GLY A 187 17.49 -2.95 19.07
C GLY A 187 18.20 -4.31 19.01
N VAL A 188 18.62 -4.74 17.83
CA VAL A 188 19.40 -5.99 17.66
C VAL A 188 20.82 -5.83 18.20
N VAL A 189 21.49 -4.70 17.95
CA VAL A 189 22.85 -4.44 18.43
C VAL A 189 22.92 -4.41 19.95
N THR A 190 21.93 -3.82 20.61
CA THR A 190 21.86 -3.71 22.08
C THR A 190 21.26 -4.94 22.76
N GLY A 191 20.65 -5.85 21.99
CA GLY A 191 20.03 -7.07 22.50
C GLY A 191 18.65 -6.87 23.12
N THR A 192 17.97 -5.76 22.83
CA THR A 192 16.57 -5.54 23.20
C THR A 192 15.60 -6.26 22.25
N VAL A 193 16.05 -6.55 21.03
CA VAL A 193 15.36 -7.31 20.00
C VAL A 193 16.31 -8.39 19.46
N ASP A 194 15.78 -9.56 19.13
CA ASP A 194 16.57 -10.67 18.58
C ASP A 194 16.51 -10.75 17.05
N ILE A 195 15.36 -10.37 16.47
CA ILE A 195 15.08 -10.42 15.03
C ILE A 195 14.28 -9.17 14.65
N THR A 196 14.62 -8.52 13.54
CA THR A 196 13.85 -7.40 13.01
C THR A 196 14.07 -7.22 11.49
N ASP A 197 13.34 -6.28 10.88
CA ASP A 197 13.25 -6.06 9.44
C ASP A 197 13.49 -4.57 9.08
N PRO A 198 14.70 -4.03 9.27
CA PRO A 198 14.96 -2.63 8.94
C PRO A 198 14.91 -2.38 7.43
N THR A 199 14.64 -1.13 7.04
CA THR A 199 14.79 -0.68 5.65
C THR A 199 16.23 -0.91 5.19
N PHE A 200 16.42 -1.69 4.12
CA PHE A 200 17.74 -2.13 3.67
C PHE A 200 18.41 -1.08 2.76
N SER A 201 18.55 0.13 3.27
CA SER A 201 19.25 1.24 2.61
C SER A 201 20.76 1.09 2.66
N SER A 202 21.47 1.93 1.90
CA SER A 202 22.95 2.00 1.98
C SER A 202 23.42 2.37 3.38
N THR A 203 22.74 3.30 4.05
CA THR A 203 23.05 3.69 5.44
C THR A 203 22.89 2.52 6.42
N THR A 204 21.82 1.73 6.26
CA THR A 204 21.58 0.55 7.11
C THR A 204 22.66 -0.50 6.90
N VAL A 205 23.06 -0.75 5.65
CA VAL A 205 24.16 -1.69 5.35
C VAL A 205 25.48 -1.26 5.99
N ASP A 206 25.82 0.03 5.90
CA ASP A 206 27.05 0.55 6.52
C ASP A 206 27.00 0.41 8.06
N ALA A 207 25.84 0.65 8.67
CA ALA A 207 25.64 0.47 10.10
C ALA A 207 25.73 -1.01 10.52
N ILE A 208 25.21 -1.95 9.74
CA ILE A 208 25.34 -3.40 9.98
C ILE A 208 26.82 -3.82 9.90
N LYS A 209 27.55 -3.38 8.86
CA LYS A 209 28.98 -3.65 8.71
C LYS A 209 29.79 -3.09 9.89
N ALA A 210 29.45 -1.89 10.33
CA ALA A 210 30.08 -1.27 11.50
C ALA A 210 29.81 -2.07 12.79
N ALA A 211 28.58 -2.55 13.01
CA ALA A 211 28.22 -3.40 14.14
C ALA A 211 28.97 -4.74 14.10
N ASN A 212 29.13 -5.34 12.93
CA ASN A 212 29.88 -6.57 12.70
C ASN A 212 31.40 -6.38 12.78
N LYS A 213 31.89 -5.14 12.72
CA LYS A 213 33.33 -4.80 12.69
C LYS A 213 34.08 -5.50 11.54
N ASN A 214 33.40 -5.71 10.43
CA ASN A 214 33.91 -6.26 9.19
C ASN A 214 33.26 -5.55 7.99
N ASP A 215 33.62 -5.90 6.78
CA ASP A 215 33.02 -5.33 5.56
C ASP A 215 31.93 -6.24 5.00
N ASP A 216 31.13 -6.88 5.87
CA ASP A 216 30.07 -7.83 5.50
C ASP A 216 28.80 -7.57 6.33
N VAL A 217 27.64 -7.82 5.73
CA VAL A 217 26.34 -7.78 6.42
C VAL A 217 26.13 -9.01 7.31
N ASN A 218 27.01 -9.99 7.22
CA ASN A 218 27.04 -11.19 8.07
C ASN A 218 28.30 -11.18 8.95
N GLY A 219 28.11 -11.36 10.24
CA GLY A 219 29.21 -11.28 11.18
C GLY A 219 28.85 -11.69 12.61
N PRO A 220 29.76 -11.41 13.55
CA PRO A 220 29.60 -11.87 14.93
C PRO A 220 28.48 -11.15 15.70
N ALA A 221 28.00 -10.00 15.24
CA ALA A 221 26.91 -9.27 15.88
C ALA A 221 25.57 -9.52 15.17
N ILE A 222 25.57 -9.44 13.85
CA ILE A 222 24.37 -9.50 13.01
C ILE A 222 24.58 -10.49 11.89
N THR A 223 23.59 -11.35 11.67
CA THR A 223 23.38 -12.12 10.44
C THR A 223 22.22 -11.53 9.67
N THR A 224 22.37 -11.32 8.37
CA THR A 224 21.37 -10.72 7.51
C THR A 224 20.91 -11.69 6.43
N ASP A 225 19.61 -11.95 6.37
CA ASP A 225 18.97 -12.57 5.21
C ASP A 225 18.28 -11.51 4.35
N THR A 226 18.32 -11.69 3.04
CA THR A 226 17.67 -10.76 2.10
C THR A 226 16.70 -11.50 1.21
N VAL A 227 15.56 -10.89 0.96
CA VAL A 227 14.53 -11.39 0.04
C VAL A 227 14.06 -10.27 -0.86
N ASP A 228 13.69 -10.60 -2.09
CA ASP A 228 13.04 -9.61 -2.96
C ASP A 228 11.67 -9.25 -2.38
N ASN A 229 11.38 -7.96 -2.28
CA ASN A 229 10.06 -7.49 -1.86
C ASN A 229 9.02 -7.83 -2.93
N LEU A 230 7.88 -8.39 -2.54
CA LEU A 230 6.80 -8.68 -3.48
C LEU A 230 6.12 -7.39 -3.98
N GLY A 231 6.21 -6.31 -3.23
CA GLY A 231 5.69 -5.00 -3.60
C GLY A 231 6.63 -4.19 -4.51
N TYR A 232 6.24 -2.98 -4.82
CA TYR A 232 7.05 -2.02 -5.58
C TYR A 232 6.72 -0.59 -5.19
N GLY A 233 7.68 0.33 -5.35
CA GLY A 233 7.49 1.76 -5.11
C GLY A 233 7.15 2.50 -6.39
N TYR A 234 6.29 3.53 -6.27
CA TYR A 234 5.78 4.30 -7.40
C TYR A 234 5.46 5.76 -7.01
N ILE A 235 5.25 6.58 -8.04
CA ILE A 235 4.62 7.90 -7.90
C ILE A 235 3.31 7.86 -8.67
N GLY A 236 2.19 8.02 -7.94
CA GLY A 236 0.84 8.05 -8.50
C GLY A 236 0.44 9.45 -8.94
N MET A 237 -0.48 9.53 -9.90
CA MET A 237 -1.13 10.77 -10.35
C MET A 237 -2.63 10.51 -10.50
N SER A 238 -3.47 11.32 -9.86
CA SER A 238 -4.91 11.24 -10.06
C SER A 238 -5.29 11.77 -11.44
N ALA A 239 -5.98 10.97 -12.24
CA ALA A 239 -6.47 11.42 -13.53
C ALA A 239 -7.63 12.44 -13.38
N ASN A 240 -8.26 12.48 -12.20
CA ASN A 240 -9.35 13.39 -11.92
C ASN A 240 -8.89 14.81 -11.59
N THR A 241 -7.74 14.98 -10.94
CA THR A 241 -7.16 16.31 -10.67
C THR A 241 -6.17 16.74 -11.75
N MET A 242 -5.45 15.79 -12.37
CA MET A 242 -4.45 16.06 -13.42
C MET A 242 -5.01 15.76 -14.81
N ASN A 243 -5.99 16.53 -15.23
CA ASN A 243 -6.64 16.41 -16.54
C ASN A 243 -6.77 17.74 -17.28
N VAL A 244 -7.23 17.67 -18.53
CA VAL A 244 -7.52 18.81 -19.41
C VAL A 244 -9.01 18.78 -19.74
N ASN A 245 -9.70 19.89 -19.55
CA ASN A 245 -11.12 20.09 -19.87
C ASN A 245 -12.09 19.10 -19.18
N ASN A 246 -11.74 18.56 -18.01
CA ASN A 246 -12.49 17.51 -17.31
C ASN A 246 -12.69 16.22 -18.16
N GLU A 247 -11.71 15.90 -19.00
CA GLU A 247 -11.68 14.69 -19.81
C GLU A 247 -10.45 13.81 -19.46
N PRO A 248 -10.44 13.10 -18.30
CA PRO A 248 -9.26 12.40 -17.78
C PRO A 248 -8.61 11.41 -18.75
N GLY A 249 -9.42 10.75 -19.60
CA GLY A 249 -8.98 9.76 -20.60
C GLY A 249 -8.58 10.35 -21.95
N SER A 250 -8.71 11.66 -22.17
CA SER A 250 -8.34 12.28 -23.45
C SER A 250 -6.85 12.23 -23.72
N ASP A 251 -6.45 12.28 -24.99
CA ASP A 251 -5.04 12.33 -25.37
C ASP A 251 -4.34 13.56 -24.78
N ALA A 252 -5.04 14.69 -24.67
CA ALA A 252 -4.51 15.90 -24.03
C ALA A 252 -4.23 15.68 -22.54
N SER A 253 -5.14 15.05 -21.81
CA SER A 253 -4.95 14.73 -20.38
C SER A 253 -3.84 13.72 -20.15
N LYS A 254 -3.77 12.69 -20.99
CA LYS A 254 -2.65 11.73 -20.95
C LYS A 254 -1.31 12.42 -21.25
N ALA A 255 -1.27 13.30 -22.25
CA ALA A 255 -0.07 14.08 -22.57
C ALA A 255 0.33 14.99 -21.39
N TYR A 256 -0.65 15.62 -20.74
CA TYR A 256 -0.41 16.44 -19.57
C TYR A 256 0.29 15.67 -18.44
N ARG A 257 -0.21 14.50 -18.08
CA ARG A 257 0.42 13.62 -17.08
C ARG A 257 1.78 13.08 -17.55
N LYS A 258 1.91 12.71 -18.84
CA LYS A 258 3.19 12.24 -19.43
C LYS A 258 4.29 13.29 -19.34
N ALA A 259 3.96 14.59 -19.41
CA ALA A 259 4.95 15.64 -19.27
C ALA A 259 5.65 15.56 -17.89
N PHE A 260 4.90 15.42 -16.81
CA PHE A 260 5.44 15.22 -15.47
C PHE A 260 6.15 13.87 -15.33
N ALA A 261 5.50 12.80 -15.79
CA ALA A 261 6.04 11.45 -15.69
C ALA A 261 7.41 11.30 -16.38
N THR A 262 7.61 11.97 -17.50
CA THR A 262 8.89 11.94 -18.24
C THR A 262 10.02 12.57 -17.44
N VAL A 263 9.77 13.70 -16.77
CA VAL A 263 10.78 14.36 -15.93
C VAL A 263 11.05 13.54 -14.66
N LEU A 264 10.00 13.04 -13.99
CA LEU A 264 10.14 12.17 -12.81
C LEU A 264 10.95 10.91 -13.15
N ALA A 265 10.65 10.26 -14.28
CA ALA A 265 11.30 9.04 -14.71
C ALA A 265 12.81 9.21 -14.96
N ALA A 266 13.26 10.39 -15.38
CA ALA A 266 14.67 10.67 -15.64
C ALA A 266 15.54 10.59 -14.38
N TYR A 267 14.99 10.90 -13.20
CA TYR A 267 15.73 10.90 -11.94
C TYR A 267 15.65 9.57 -11.17
N ARG A 268 14.92 8.56 -11.67
CA ARG A 268 14.75 7.28 -10.95
C ARG A 268 16.07 6.58 -10.66
N THR A 269 16.92 6.43 -11.68
CA THR A 269 18.17 5.66 -11.55
C THR A 269 19.08 6.26 -10.49
N VAL A 270 19.37 7.55 -10.55
CA VAL A 270 20.28 8.21 -9.59
C VAL A 270 19.73 8.17 -8.16
N ALA A 271 18.41 8.33 -7.98
CA ALA A 271 17.79 8.29 -6.66
C ALA A 271 17.84 6.88 -6.05
N ILE A 272 17.51 5.86 -6.84
CA ILE A 272 17.50 4.47 -6.38
C ILE A 272 18.91 3.95 -6.09
N GLU A 273 19.87 4.22 -6.96
CA GLU A 273 21.28 3.87 -6.74
C GLU A 273 21.86 4.58 -5.53
N SER A 274 21.52 5.86 -5.31
CA SER A 274 21.99 6.62 -4.16
C SER A 274 21.44 6.05 -2.84
N TYR A 275 20.16 5.70 -2.80
CA TYR A 275 19.49 5.27 -1.57
C TYR A 275 19.71 3.78 -1.25
N TYR A 276 19.56 2.90 -2.23
CA TYR A 276 19.63 1.45 -2.06
C TYR A 276 20.90 0.80 -2.60
N GLY A 277 21.66 1.47 -3.48
CA GLY A 277 22.74 0.82 -4.24
C GLY A 277 22.19 -0.31 -5.10
N GLU A 278 22.88 -1.46 -5.10
CA GLU A 278 22.51 -2.65 -5.87
C GLU A 278 21.31 -3.43 -5.29
N ARG A 279 20.76 -2.99 -4.15
CA ARG A 279 19.65 -3.67 -3.44
C ARG A 279 18.26 -3.25 -3.93
N ALA A 280 18.20 -2.39 -4.91
CA ALA A 280 16.97 -2.07 -5.61
C ALA A 280 17.27 -1.85 -7.10
N SER A 281 16.25 -1.98 -7.92
CA SER A 281 16.30 -1.74 -9.35
C SER A 281 15.15 -0.86 -9.80
N VAL A 282 15.36 -0.04 -10.81
CA VAL A 282 14.29 0.71 -11.47
C VAL A 282 13.40 -0.25 -12.24
N ILE A 283 12.10 -0.11 -12.10
CA ILE A 283 11.09 -0.85 -12.85
C ILE A 283 10.42 0.05 -13.91
N ASN A 284 9.92 -0.55 -14.97
CA ASN A 284 9.30 0.17 -16.09
C ASN A 284 7.80 -0.13 -16.28
N TYR A 285 7.27 -1.00 -15.45
CA TYR A 285 5.85 -1.32 -15.41
C TYR A 285 5.36 -1.30 -13.97
N PRO A 286 4.10 -0.90 -13.71
CA PRO A 286 3.53 -0.89 -12.36
C PRO A 286 3.17 -2.32 -11.91
N ILE A 287 4.18 -3.13 -11.69
CA ILE A 287 4.10 -4.51 -11.21
C ILE A 287 5.44 -4.90 -10.59
N SER A 288 5.41 -5.70 -9.52
CA SER A 288 6.63 -6.24 -8.93
C SER A 288 7.41 -7.11 -9.94
N ASN A 289 8.72 -6.91 -10.05
CA ASN A 289 9.59 -7.74 -10.89
C ASN A 289 9.60 -9.22 -10.48
N THR A 290 9.19 -9.54 -9.25
CA THR A 290 9.08 -10.92 -8.77
C THR A 290 7.84 -11.63 -9.31
N SER A 291 6.88 -10.88 -9.85
CA SER A 291 5.67 -11.45 -10.45
C SER A 291 6.00 -12.21 -11.74
N TRP A 292 5.40 -13.40 -11.88
CA TRP A 292 5.50 -14.18 -13.13
C TRP A 292 4.93 -13.45 -14.37
N ALA A 293 4.05 -12.46 -14.16
CA ALA A 293 3.47 -11.66 -15.23
C ALA A 293 4.29 -10.41 -15.56
N ALA A 294 5.31 -10.07 -14.76
CA ALA A 294 6.11 -8.88 -15.01
C ALA A 294 6.85 -8.97 -16.36
N PRO A 295 6.70 -7.95 -17.24
CA PRO A 295 7.46 -7.89 -18.47
C PRO A 295 8.96 -7.77 -18.16
N GLN A 296 9.76 -8.58 -18.86
CA GLN A 296 11.20 -8.58 -18.73
C GLN A 296 11.85 -7.88 -19.92
N ALA A 297 13.04 -7.32 -19.74
CA ALA A 297 13.75 -6.58 -20.79
C ALA A 297 13.98 -7.39 -22.09
N ALA A 298 14.02 -8.72 -21.98
CA ALA A 298 14.16 -9.62 -23.13
C ALA A 298 12.81 -9.98 -23.79
N ASP A 299 11.68 -9.61 -23.19
CA ASP A 299 10.36 -9.96 -23.73
C ASP A 299 10.05 -9.09 -24.96
N PRO A 300 9.43 -9.65 -26.01
CA PRO A 300 9.00 -8.87 -27.16
C PRO A 300 8.03 -7.76 -26.77
N GLY A 301 8.28 -6.55 -27.26
CA GLY A 301 7.43 -5.38 -26.94
C GLY A 301 7.68 -4.76 -25.57
N TYR A 302 8.75 -5.15 -24.88
CA TYR A 302 9.19 -4.43 -23.68
C TYR A 302 9.50 -2.97 -24.00
N LYS A 303 9.05 -2.06 -23.14
CA LYS A 303 9.32 -0.62 -23.28
C LYS A 303 9.87 -0.07 -21.98
N VAL A 304 10.82 0.84 -22.08
CA VAL A 304 11.24 1.66 -20.94
C VAL A 304 10.17 2.75 -20.76
N ALA A 305 9.61 2.85 -19.57
CA ALA A 305 8.55 3.80 -19.29
C ALA A 305 9.04 5.24 -19.46
N PHE A 306 8.22 6.05 -20.14
CA PHE A 306 8.45 7.49 -20.34
C PHE A 306 9.79 7.82 -21.02
N SER A 307 10.17 7.00 -21.99
CA SER A 307 11.44 7.14 -22.75
C SER A 307 11.27 7.70 -24.16
N VAL A 308 10.05 8.07 -24.55
CA VAL A 308 9.73 8.69 -25.85
C VAL A 308 9.07 10.04 -25.66
N ASP A 309 9.23 10.95 -26.62
CA ASP A 309 8.56 12.26 -26.66
C ASP A 309 7.10 12.14 -27.17
N ALA A 310 6.39 13.25 -27.25
CA ALA A 310 4.99 13.27 -27.71
C ALA A 310 4.80 12.84 -29.19
N GLN A 311 5.87 12.78 -29.97
CA GLN A 311 5.88 12.26 -31.35
C GLN A 311 6.29 10.80 -31.44
N GLY A 312 6.57 10.15 -30.30
CA GLY A 312 7.03 8.77 -30.23
C GLY A 312 8.51 8.56 -30.55
N LYS A 313 9.31 9.62 -30.54
CA LYS A 313 10.75 9.54 -30.78
C LYS A 313 11.47 9.27 -29.46
N ASP A 314 12.48 8.39 -29.49
CA ASP A 314 13.32 8.10 -28.33
C ASP A 314 13.98 9.37 -27.80
N ILE A 315 13.87 9.58 -26.48
CA ILE A 315 14.45 10.71 -25.75
C ILE A 315 15.94 10.51 -25.53
N TYR A 316 16.33 9.27 -25.23
CA TYR A 316 17.68 8.92 -24.80
C TYR A 316 18.46 8.16 -25.84
N THR A 317 19.76 8.46 -25.91
CA THR A 317 20.74 7.69 -26.68
C THR A 317 21.80 7.10 -25.73
N SER A 318 22.50 6.08 -26.18
CA SER A 318 23.46 5.35 -25.33
C SER A 318 24.72 6.14 -24.95
N ASP A 319 25.00 7.24 -25.63
CA ASP A 319 26.13 8.13 -25.41
C ASP A 319 25.85 9.33 -24.50
N MET A 320 24.58 9.50 -24.08
CA MET A 320 24.20 10.57 -23.16
C MET A 320 24.68 10.29 -21.73
N ASN A 321 25.30 11.29 -21.11
CA ASN A 321 25.50 11.33 -19.67
C ASN A 321 24.21 11.75 -18.96
N ASP A 322 24.19 11.72 -17.62
CA ASP A 322 22.97 11.98 -16.85
C ASP A 322 22.45 13.42 -17.01
N GLU A 323 23.31 14.42 -17.06
CA GLU A 323 22.90 15.80 -17.30
C GLU A 323 22.24 15.97 -18.67
N GLN A 324 22.76 15.31 -19.70
CA GLN A 324 22.17 15.31 -21.03
C GLN A 324 20.82 14.59 -21.06
N LYS A 325 20.67 13.50 -20.28
CA LYS A 325 19.37 12.82 -20.13
C LYS A 325 18.35 13.68 -19.43
N TYR A 326 18.73 14.41 -18.38
CA TYR A 326 17.81 15.32 -17.66
C TYR A 326 17.33 16.46 -18.57
N GLU A 327 18.25 17.05 -19.33
CA GLU A 327 17.87 18.08 -20.30
C GLU A 327 17.00 17.54 -21.42
N ALA A 328 17.30 16.35 -21.97
CA ALA A 328 16.50 15.70 -22.98
C ALA A 328 15.07 15.38 -22.45
N ALA A 329 14.93 14.96 -21.21
CA ALA A 329 13.64 14.74 -20.57
C ALA A 329 12.82 16.03 -20.45
N LEU A 330 13.45 17.16 -20.11
CA LEU A 330 12.77 18.45 -20.07
C LEU A 330 12.29 18.90 -21.46
N GLN A 331 13.11 18.72 -22.49
CA GLN A 331 12.70 19.02 -23.87
C GLN A 331 11.55 18.14 -24.33
N ALA A 332 11.55 16.85 -23.98
CA ALA A 332 10.43 15.95 -24.26
C ALA A 332 9.16 16.35 -23.47
N ALA A 333 9.30 16.76 -22.21
CA ALA A 333 8.16 17.26 -21.42
C ALA A 333 7.49 18.48 -22.06
N LEU A 334 8.27 19.40 -22.64
CA LEU A 334 7.71 20.54 -23.38
C LEU A 334 6.84 20.09 -24.56
N THR A 335 7.24 19.03 -25.29
CA THR A 335 6.43 18.49 -26.39
C THR A 335 5.10 17.89 -25.89
N PHE A 336 5.11 17.29 -24.70
CA PHE A 336 3.91 16.77 -24.06
C PHE A 336 3.00 17.89 -23.53
N PHE A 337 3.56 18.96 -22.96
CA PHE A 337 2.76 20.15 -22.59
C PHE A 337 2.12 20.80 -23.80
N GLU A 338 2.83 20.92 -24.93
CA GLU A 338 2.22 21.38 -26.21
C GLU A 338 1.10 20.48 -26.67
N ALA A 339 1.30 19.15 -26.62
CA ALA A 339 0.26 18.16 -26.98
C ALA A 339 -0.96 18.22 -26.04
N ALA A 340 -0.76 18.62 -24.78
CA ALA A 340 -1.83 18.88 -23.82
C ALA A 340 -2.58 20.21 -24.05
N GLY A 341 -2.12 21.05 -24.96
CA GLY A 341 -2.73 22.35 -25.25
C GLY A 341 -2.09 23.54 -24.55
N CYS A 342 -1.00 23.33 -23.81
CA CYS A 342 -0.23 24.42 -23.22
C CYS A 342 0.51 25.23 -24.30
N LYS A 343 0.65 26.52 -24.07
CA LYS A 343 1.51 27.36 -24.91
C LYS A 343 2.95 27.30 -24.41
N VAL A 344 3.87 26.98 -25.32
CA VAL A 344 5.31 26.97 -25.07
C VAL A 344 6.00 28.07 -25.86
N GLU A 345 6.76 28.91 -25.20
CA GLU A 345 7.56 29.99 -25.83
C GLU A 345 8.97 30.03 -25.22
N ASN A 346 9.99 30.10 -26.08
CA ASN A 346 11.39 30.18 -25.67
C ASN A 346 11.80 29.04 -24.68
N GLY A 347 11.30 27.84 -24.89
CA GLY A 347 11.60 26.69 -24.03
C GLY A 347 10.91 26.73 -22.66
N LYS A 348 9.82 27.51 -22.51
CA LYS A 348 9.04 27.58 -21.29
C LYS A 348 7.54 27.45 -21.56
N VAL A 349 6.85 26.82 -20.65
CA VAL A 349 5.39 26.80 -20.58
C VAL A 349 4.93 28.17 -20.10
N VAL A 350 4.13 28.88 -20.90
CA VAL A 350 3.64 30.24 -20.63
C VAL A 350 2.13 30.31 -20.45
N SER A 351 1.41 29.23 -20.73
CA SER A 351 0.00 29.07 -20.33
C SER A 351 -0.30 27.62 -19.99
N ASN A 352 -1.28 27.40 -19.10
CA ASN A 352 -1.87 26.09 -18.87
C ASN A 352 -2.70 25.62 -20.10
N PRO A 353 -3.23 24.39 -20.13
CA PRO A 353 -4.02 23.88 -21.24
C PRO A 353 -5.26 24.72 -21.59
N GLU A 354 -5.80 25.46 -20.63
CA GLU A 354 -6.99 26.32 -20.80
C GLU A 354 -6.62 27.72 -21.31
N GLY A 355 -5.34 27.98 -21.57
CA GLY A 355 -4.83 29.25 -22.07
C GLY A 355 -4.60 30.32 -20.99
N GLY A 356 -4.70 29.95 -19.70
CA GLY A 356 -4.49 30.80 -18.54
C GLY A 356 -3.19 30.50 -17.78
N MET A 357 -3.17 30.93 -16.53
CA MET A 357 -2.14 30.63 -15.55
C MET A 357 -2.80 30.11 -14.27
N ASP A 358 -2.21 29.11 -13.63
CA ASP A 358 -2.73 28.57 -12.37
C ASP A 358 -2.51 29.55 -11.22
N THR A 359 -1.38 30.28 -11.24
CA THR A 359 -1.06 31.32 -10.25
C THR A 359 -0.53 32.59 -10.93
N ALA A 360 -0.32 33.65 -10.15
CA ALA A 360 0.25 34.90 -10.67
C ALA A 360 1.67 34.72 -11.27
N ASN A 361 2.40 33.69 -10.90
CA ASN A 361 3.78 33.46 -11.28
C ASN A 361 3.99 32.26 -12.20
N TYR A 362 3.09 31.26 -12.19
CA TYR A 362 3.27 30.00 -12.87
C TYR A 362 2.09 29.68 -13.78
N ALA A 363 2.41 29.25 -14.99
CA ALA A 363 1.43 28.75 -15.93
C ALA A 363 0.78 27.47 -15.40
N ILE A 364 1.58 26.62 -14.76
CA ILE A 364 1.16 25.36 -14.14
C ILE A 364 1.75 25.27 -12.74
N GLU A 365 0.91 24.96 -11.75
CA GLU A 365 1.30 24.64 -10.38
C GLU A 365 0.60 23.35 -9.96
N ARG A 366 1.36 22.37 -9.45
CA ARG A 366 0.85 21.07 -8.96
C ARG A 366 1.57 20.69 -7.69
N GLU A 367 0.95 19.83 -6.89
CA GLU A 367 1.50 19.34 -5.63
C GLU A 367 1.76 17.84 -5.68
N ALA A 368 2.88 17.42 -5.12
CA ALA A 368 3.23 16.01 -4.88
C ALA A 368 3.40 15.76 -3.38
N LEU A 369 2.62 14.82 -2.87
CA LEU A 369 2.64 14.41 -1.46
C LEU A 369 3.56 13.19 -1.28
N ILE A 370 4.37 13.19 -0.24
CA ILE A 370 5.23 12.06 0.11
C ILE A 370 5.33 11.90 1.63
N PRO A 371 5.10 10.69 2.19
CA PRO A 371 5.31 10.41 3.60
C PRO A 371 6.78 9.98 3.83
N ALA A 372 7.69 10.96 3.87
CA ALA A 372 9.11 10.75 4.14
C ALA A 372 9.51 11.26 5.55
N ASP A 373 8.60 11.10 6.51
CA ASP A 373 8.72 11.45 7.93
C ASP A 373 9.04 12.93 8.20
N GLY A 374 8.76 13.84 7.24
CA GLY A 374 9.15 15.24 7.31
C GLY A 374 10.69 15.46 7.31
N LYS A 375 11.46 14.43 6.96
CA LYS A 375 12.93 14.45 6.93
C LYS A 375 13.51 14.22 5.53
N GLY A 376 12.66 13.90 4.55
CA GLY A 376 13.09 13.56 3.20
C GLY A 376 13.80 12.21 3.09
N ASP A 377 13.65 11.32 4.05
CA ASP A 377 14.32 10.01 4.07
C ASP A 377 13.54 8.98 3.22
N HIS A 378 13.48 9.22 1.92
CA HIS A 378 12.87 8.32 0.96
C HIS A 378 13.45 8.55 -0.44
N PRO A 379 13.70 7.50 -1.26
CA PRO A 379 14.26 7.69 -2.60
C PRO A 379 13.37 8.52 -3.51
N SER A 380 12.04 8.36 -3.41
CA SER A 380 11.09 9.17 -4.20
C SER A 380 11.10 10.65 -3.82
N PHE A 381 11.52 11.02 -2.60
CA PHE A 381 11.69 12.41 -2.22
C PHE A 381 12.79 13.10 -3.05
N MET A 382 13.89 12.40 -3.30
CA MET A 382 14.94 12.89 -4.19
C MET A 382 14.41 13.05 -5.63
N ILE A 383 13.65 12.06 -6.14
CA ILE A 383 13.05 12.14 -7.49
C ILE A 383 12.15 13.37 -7.60
N LEU A 384 11.23 13.56 -6.66
CA LEU A 384 10.29 14.67 -6.66
C LEU A 384 10.99 16.02 -6.55
N THR A 385 11.98 16.15 -5.66
CA THR A 385 12.69 17.42 -5.45
C THR A 385 13.59 17.79 -6.63
N GLU A 386 14.27 16.83 -7.26
CA GLU A 386 15.07 17.10 -8.46
C GLU A 386 14.17 17.39 -9.68
N ALA A 387 13.06 16.68 -9.84
CA ALA A 387 12.07 16.98 -10.88
C ALA A 387 11.44 18.36 -10.68
N SER A 388 11.12 18.76 -9.43
CA SER A 388 10.63 20.11 -9.10
C SER A 388 11.60 21.20 -9.58
N LYS A 389 12.90 21.08 -9.22
CA LYS A 389 13.95 22.01 -9.68
C LYS A 389 14.10 22.04 -11.20
N ALA A 390 13.92 20.90 -11.85
CA ALA A 390 14.01 20.83 -13.31
C ALA A 390 12.79 21.47 -14.00
N LEU A 391 11.58 21.19 -13.54
CA LEU A 391 10.32 21.75 -14.05
C LEU A 391 10.28 23.28 -13.89
N GLU A 392 10.82 23.81 -12.80
CA GLU A 392 10.93 25.27 -12.58
C GLU A 392 11.67 25.98 -13.73
N LYS A 393 12.69 25.34 -14.32
CA LYS A 393 13.44 25.89 -15.45
C LYS A 393 12.57 26.14 -16.69
N ILE A 394 11.54 25.32 -16.85
CA ILE A 394 10.60 25.40 -17.97
C ILE A 394 9.27 26.10 -17.60
N GLY A 395 9.18 26.74 -16.43
CA GLY A 395 8.02 27.54 -16.02
C GLY A 395 6.87 26.73 -15.40
N VAL A 396 7.13 25.51 -14.96
CA VAL A 396 6.18 24.65 -14.24
C VAL A 396 6.61 24.51 -12.80
N HIS A 397 5.71 24.80 -11.86
CA HIS A 397 5.95 24.69 -10.43
C HIS A 397 5.39 23.38 -9.87
N LEU A 398 6.28 22.57 -9.32
CA LEU A 398 5.91 21.35 -8.60
C LEU A 398 6.26 21.52 -7.12
N ILE A 399 5.23 21.67 -6.29
CA ILE A 399 5.35 21.72 -4.83
C ILE A 399 5.57 20.28 -4.33
N VAL A 400 6.58 20.08 -3.48
CA VAL A 400 6.84 18.77 -2.85
C VAL A 400 6.58 18.90 -1.37
N THR A 401 5.53 18.25 -0.88
CA THR A 401 5.10 18.27 0.51
C THR A 401 5.47 16.96 1.19
N ASP A 402 6.44 17.03 2.10
CA ASP A 402 6.84 15.89 2.92
C ASP A 402 5.99 15.80 4.19
N LEU A 403 5.18 14.75 4.26
CA LEU A 403 4.25 14.50 5.34
C LEU A 403 4.94 13.70 6.46
N SER A 404 4.76 14.13 7.70
CA SER A 404 5.23 13.39 8.88
C SER A 404 4.32 12.22 9.27
N ASP A 405 3.09 12.17 8.72
CA ASP A 405 2.10 11.14 8.98
C ASP A 405 1.50 10.64 7.65
N SER A 406 1.57 9.33 7.43
CA SER A 406 1.00 8.69 6.24
C SER A 406 -0.54 8.71 6.23
N THR A 407 -1.20 8.88 7.37
CA THR A 407 -2.68 8.97 7.44
C THR A 407 -3.17 10.17 6.63
N GLN A 408 -2.49 11.32 6.76
CA GLN A 408 -2.84 12.52 6.00
C GLN A 408 -2.73 12.32 4.48
N LEU A 409 -1.77 11.50 4.02
CA LEU A 409 -1.66 11.14 2.60
C LEU A 409 -2.94 10.45 2.11
N TRP A 410 -3.37 9.43 2.84
CA TRP A 410 -4.53 8.63 2.45
C TRP A 410 -5.82 9.43 2.53
N ASP A 411 -6.01 10.25 3.56
CA ASP A 411 -7.15 11.14 3.70
C ASP A 411 -7.26 12.11 2.50
N THR A 412 -6.12 12.66 2.04
CA THR A 412 -6.08 13.58 0.89
C THR A 412 -6.40 12.87 -0.43
N ILE A 413 -5.89 11.64 -0.61
CA ILE A 413 -6.19 10.82 -1.79
C ILE A 413 -7.68 10.41 -1.79
N GLU A 414 -8.22 9.95 -0.66
CA GLU A 414 -9.63 9.56 -0.52
C GLU A 414 -10.59 10.73 -0.72
N ALA A 415 -10.15 11.95 -0.41
CA ALA A 415 -10.91 13.18 -0.65
C ALA A 415 -10.82 13.69 -2.10
N ASP A 416 -10.11 12.97 -2.98
CA ASP A 416 -9.88 13.35 -4.39
C ASP A 416 -9.20 14.74 -4.53
N GLN A 417 -8.24 15.03 -3.65
CA GLN A 417 -7.53 16.31 -3.57
C GLN A 417 -6.03 16.21 -3.88
N ALA A 418 -5.51 15.00 -4.08
CA ALA A 418 -4.11 14.79 -4.41
C ALA A 418 -3.89 14.90 -5.93
N ASP A 419 -2.93 15.72 -6.37
CA ASP A 419 -2.44 15.71 -7.76
C ASP A 419 -1.51 14.52 -7.99
N MET A 420 -0.43 14.48 -7.21
CA MET A 420 0.59 13.42 -7.24
C MET A 420 0.89 12.94 -5.82
N PHE A 421 1.30 11.68 -5.72
CA PHE A 421 1.68 11.10 -4.43
C PHE A 421 2.70 9.98 -4.60
N ALA A 422 3.63 9.86 -3.66
CA ALA A 422 4.56 8.73 -3.62
C ALA A 422 4.07 7.68 -2.63
N ALA A 423 4.00 6.43 -3.08
CA ALA A 423 3.55 5.29 -2.27
C ALA A 423 4.22 3.98 -2.72
N ALA A 424 3.88 2.89 -2.05
CA ALA A 424 4.32 1.55 -2.42
C ALA A 424 3.16 0.55 -2.25
N TRP A 425 3.07 -0.39 -3.17
CA TRP A 425 2.16 -1.52 -3.06
C TRP A 425 2.84 -2.70 -2.37
N SER A 426 2.10 -3.37 -1.49
CA SER A 426 2.34 -4.75 -1.11
C SER A 426 1.53 -5.63 -2.06
N ALA A 427 2.19 -6.29 -3.00
CA ALA A 427 1.51 -7.10 -3.99
C ALA A 427 1.10 -8.49 -3.44
N THR A 428 0.20 -9.15 -4.15
CA THR A 428 -0.22 -10.53 -3.88
C THR A 428 0.50 -11.51 -4.84
N PRO A 429 0.53 -12.82 -4.53
CA PRO A 429 1.13 -13.81 -5.43
C PRO A 429 0.49 -13.85 -6.82
N ASP A 430 -0.80 -13.61 -6.93
CA ASP A 430 -1.48 -13.44 -8.21
C ASP A 430 -1.41 -11.97 -8.65
N PRO A 431 -1.00 -11.69 -9.90
CA PRO A 431 -0.88 -10.34 -10.43
C PRO A 431 -2.23 -9.71 -10.84
N ASP A 432 -3.32 -10.11 -10.22
CA ASP A 432 -4.65 -9.59 -10.53
C ASP A 432 -4.72 -8.07 -10.32
N MET A 433 -5.20 -7.37 -11.32
CA MET A 433 -5.27 -5.90 -11.35
C MET A 433 -6.67 -5.35 -11.03
N TYR A 434 -7.62 -6.23 -10.70
CA TYR A 434 -9.01 -5.85 -10.49
C TYR A 434 -9.18 -4.84 -9.34
N GLN A 435 -8.57 -5.10 -8.20
CA GLN A 435 -8.71 -4.24 -7.02
C GLN A 435 -8.20 -2.82 -7.28
N ILE A 436 -7.10 -2.69 -8.04
CA ILE A 436 -6.39 -1.42 -8.20
C ILE A 436 -6.93 -0.60 -9.37
N TYR A 437 -7.18 -1.23 -10.52
CA TYR A 437 -7.42 -0.49 -11.78
C TYR A 437 -8.80 -0.70 -12.39
N PHE A 438 -9.60 -1.67 -11.89
CA PHE A 438 -10.93 -1.88 -12.45
C PHE A 438 -11.88 -0.77 -12.03
N SER A 439 -12.38 0.01 -12.98
CA SER A 439 -13.31 1.12 -12.72
C SER A 439 -14.79 0.72 -12.76
N GLY A 440 -15.09 -0.56 -13.08
CA GLY A 440 -16.46 -1.02 -13.38
C GLY A 440 -16.82 -0.83 -14.85
N MET A 441 -17.81 -1.58 -15.32
CA MET A 441 -18.27 -1.49 -16.71
C MET A 441 -19.02 -0.18 -17.01
N ASP A 442 -19.44 0.51 -15.97
CA ASP A 442 -20.12 1.81 -16.00
C ASP A 442 -19.24 2.96 -15.44
N GLY A 443 -17.97 2.68 -15.13
CA GLY A 443 -17.05 3.64 -14.51
C GLY A 443 -17.31 3.91 -13.03
N LYS A 444 -18.08 3.05 -12.35
CA LYS A 444 -18.53 3.24 -10.96
C LYS A 444 -18.31 2.03 -10.07
N ALA A 445 -17.23 1.27 -10.29
CA ALA A 445 -16.92 0.14 -9.42
C ALA A 445 -16.73 0.60 -7.97
N ALA A 446 -17.45 -0.05 -7.06
CA ALA A 446 -17.30 0.20 -5.64
C ALA A 446 -16.33 -0.79 -4.99
N GLY A 447 -15.57 -0.35 -4.00
CA GLY A 447 -14.77 -1.21 -3.13
C GLY A 447 -13.38 -1.58 -3.64
N GLY A 448 -12.89 -0.93 -4.69
CA GLY A 448 -11.51 -1.02 -5.16
C GLY A 448 -10.67 0.18 -4.77
N SER A 449 -9.40 0.17 -5.17
CA SER A 449 -8.45 1.27 -4.96
C SER A 449 -8.29 2.19 -6.19
N ASN A 450 -9.15 2.04 -7.20
CA ASN A 450 -9.08 2.85 -8.43
C ASN A 450 -9.28 4.35 -8.17
N TYR A 451 -9.95 4.72 -7.07
CA TYR A 451 -10.10 6.12 -6.64
C TYR A 451 -8.75 6.85 -6.45
N MET A 452 -7.66 6.11 -6.30
CA MET A 452 -6.32 6.71 -6.20
C MET A 452 -5.83 7.29 -7.54
N TYR A 453 -6.32 6.74 -8.64
CA TYR A 453 -5.86 7.05 -10.00
C TYR A 453 -6.95 7.59 -10.90
N ASP A 454 -8.21 7.25 -10.63
CA ASP A 454 -9.40 7.59 -11.44
C ASP A 454 -9.29 7.19 -12.93
N ILE A 455 -8.62 6.06 -13.17
CA ILE A 455 -8.54 5.50 -14.51
C ILE A 455 -9.88 4.86 -14.88
N ASN A 456 -10.47 5.30 -16.00
CA ASN A 456 -11.70 4.74 -16.55
C ASN A 456 -11.50 4.39 -18.02
N ASP A 457 -11.12 3.15 -18.27
CA ASP A 457 -10.78 2.64 -19.59
C ASP A 457 -11.50 1.31 -19.85
N ALA A 458 -12.36 1.28 -20.87
CA ALA A 458 -13.18 0.12 -21.16
C ALA A 458 -12.37 -1.09 -21.64
N GLU A 459 -11.28 -0.86 -22.38
CA GLU A 459 -10.37 -1.92 -22.83
C GLU A 459 -9.61 -2.53 -21.64
N LEU A 460 -9.09 -1.69 -20.76
CA LEU A 460 -8.43 -2.14 -19.52
C LEU A 460 -9.38 -2.96 -18.65
N ASN A 461 -10.61 -2.48 -18.45
CA ASN A 461 -11.63 -3.21 -17.70
C ASN A 461 -11.89 -4.61 -18.27
N GLN A 462 -12.04 -4.71 -19.60
CA GLN A 462 -12.29 -5.99 -20.25
C GLN A 462 -11.08 -6.94 -20.13
N LEU A 463 -9.87 -6.44 -20.36
CA LEU A 463 -8.64 -7.22 -20.22
C LEU A 463 -8.45 -7.77 -18.80
N ILE A 464 -8.75 -6.97 -17.77
CA ILE A 464 -8.72 -7.40 -16.37
C ILE A 464 -9.70 -8.56 -16.13
N LEU A 465 -10.94 -8.44 -16.62
CA LEU A 465 -11.94 -9.50 -16.48
C LEU A 465 -11.55 -10.78 -17.23
N ASP A 466 -11.02 -10.65 -18.44
CA ASP A 466 -10.56 -11.78 -19.25
C ASP A 466 -9.39 -12.52 -18.56
N ALA A 467 -8.47 -11.77 -17.91
CA ALA A 467 -7.39 -12.35 -17.14
C ALA A 467 -7.89 -13.13 -15.92
N ARG A 468 -8.87 -12.60 -15.18
CA ARG A 468 -9.49 -13.30 -14.04
C ARG A 468 -10.25 -14.56 -14.46
N ASN A 469 -10.89 -14.53 -15.62
CA ASN A 469 -11.68 -15.64 -16.14
C ASN A 469 -10.86 -16.71 -16.89
N SER A 470 -9.53 -16.60 -16.88
CA SER A 470 -8.62 -17.55 -17.53
C SER A 470 -7.68 -18.22 -16.52
N LEU A 471 -7.48 -19.54 -16.65
CA LEU A 471 -6.52 -20.31 -15.86
C LEU A 471 -5.16 -20.46 -16.59
N GLY A 472 -5.07 -20.09 -17.87
CA GLY A 472 -3.86 -20.23 -18.66
C GLY A 472 -2.84 -19.14 -18.35
N GLN A 473 -1.80 -19.46 -17.57
CA GLN A 473 -0.78 -18.49 -17.12
C GLN A 473 -0.13 -17.70 -18.26
N SER A 474 0.25 -18.37 -19.35
CA SER A 474 0.88 -17.70 -20.51
C SER A 474 -0.09 -16.73 -21.21
N TYR A 475 -1.36 -17.08 -21.32
CA TYR A 475 -2.39 -16.20 -21.85
C TYR A 475 -2.64 -15.01 -20.94
N ARG A 476 -2.78 -15.24 -19.64
CA ARG A 476 -2.91 -14.18 -18.63
C ARG A 476 -1.73 -13.22 -18.66
N LYS A 477 -0.49 -13.71 -18.82
CA LYS A 477 0.72 -12.85 -18.96
C LYS A 477 0.57 -11.90 -20.14
N THR A 478 0.02 -12.35 -21.26
CA THR A 478 -0.23 -11.50 -22.43
C THR A 478 -1.28 -10.41 -22.13
N LEU A 479 -2.37 -10.77 -21.48
CA LEU A 479 -3.41 -9.82 -21.09
C LEU A 479 -2.89 -8.77 -20.10
N TYR A 480 -2.13 -9.20 -19.08
CA TYR A 480 -1.52 -8.27 -18.13
C TYR A 480 -0.51 -7.34 -18.77
N LYS A 481 0.25 -7.82 -19.78
CA LYS A 481 1.13 -6.92 -20.54
C LYS A 481 0.33 -5.81 -21.23
N SER A 482 -0.82 -6.14 -21.82
CA SER A 482 -1.70 -5.14 -22.42
C SER A 482 -2.29 -4.18 -21.37
N CYS A 483 -2.72 -4.69 -20.22
CA CYS A 483 -3.16 -3.85 -19.10
C CYS A 483 -2.07 -2.85 -18.68
N LEU A 484 -0.85 -3.34 -18.50
CA LEU A 484 0.29 -2.52 -18.09
C LEU A 484 0.65 -1.45 -19.13
N ASP A 485 0.56 -1.77 -20.41
CA ASP A 485 0.77 -0.79 -21.48
C ASP A 485 -0.27 0.34 -21.42
N ILE A 486 -1.54 0.01 -21.16
CA ILE A 486 -2.62 1.00 -21.02
C ILE A 486 -2.39 1.87 -19.78
N ILE A 487 -2.03 1.28 -18.63
CA ILE A 487 -1.79 2.03 -17.40
C ILE A 487 -0.62 3.00 -17.56
N VAL A 488 0.47 2.58 -18.19
CA VAL A 488 1.61 3.45 -18.50
C VAL A 488 1.22 4.54 -19.51
N ASP A 489 0.36 4.23 -20.49
CA ASP A 489 -0.15 5.21 -21.47
C ASP A 489 -1.02 6.28 -20.78
N TRP A 490 -1.82 5.90 -19.81
CA TRP A 490 -2.59 6.85 -19.00
C TRP A 490 -1.71 7.75 -18.14
N ALA A 491 -0.49 7.32 -17.86
CA ALA A 491 0.48 8.01 -16.99
C ALA A 491 -0.09 8.35 -15.60
N VAL A 492 -0.93 7.48 -15.06
CA VAL A 492 -1.47 7.61 -13.69
C VAL A 492 -0.52 7.03 -12.65
N GLU A 493 0.49 6.31 -13.09
CA GLU A 493 1.51 5.74 -12.22
C GLU A 493 2.88 5.75 -12.91
N VAL A 494 3.85 6.38 -12.26
CA VAL A 494 5.27 6.29 -12.62
C VAL A 494 5.87 5.15 -11.81
N PRO A 495 6.15 3.99 -12.41
CA PRO A 495 6.82 2.89 -11.71
C PRO A 495 8.24 3.33 -11.34
N VAL A 496 8.65 3.14 -10.08
CA VAL A 496 9.93 3.64 -9.61
C VAL A 496 10.88 2.50 -9.32
N TYR A 497 10.60 1.65 -8.31
CA TYR A 497 11.59 0.67 -7.89
C TYR A 497 10.99 -0.64 -7.36
N GLN A 498 11.77 -1.68 -7.52
CA GLN A 498 11.71 -2.96 -6.82
C GLN A 498 12.91 -3.03 -5.89
N ARG A 499 12.70 -3.33 -4.60
CA ARG A 499 13.77 -3.41 -3.61
C ARG A 499 13.89 -4.79 -2.97
N GLN A 500 14.98 -5.03 -2.28
CA GLN A 500 15.12 -6.12 -1.34
C GLN A 500 14.68 -5.70 0.06
N ASN A 501 14.10 -6.64 0.79
CA ASN A 501 13.89 -6.55 2.23
C ASN A 501 15.04 -7.28 2.94
N ALA A 502 15.44 -6.78 4.09
CA ALA A 502 16.35 -7.46 4.98
C ALA A 502 15.63 -7.96 6.23
N ILE A 503 16.04 -9.12 6.69
CA ILE A 503 15.72 -9.64 8.01
C ILE A 503 17.05 -9.81 8.72
N ILE A 504 17.24 -9.14 9.84
CA ILE A 504 18.46 -9.19 10.62
C ILE A 504 18.23 -9.94 11.93
N PHE A 505 19.21 -10.76 12.26
CA PHE A 505 19.22 -11.62 13.43
C PHE A 505 20.41 -11.26 14.33
N SER A 506 20.20 -11.23 15.63
CA SER A 506 21.31 -11.20 16.59
C SER A 506 22.10 -12.52 16.55
N THR A 507 23.27 -12.52 15.90
CA THR A 507 24.11 -13.73 15.77
C THR A 507 24.52 -14.32 17.12
N GLN A 508 24.62 -13.46 18.15
CA GLN A 508 25.02 -13.90 19.49
C GLN A 508 23.88 -14.58 20.24
N ARG A 509 22.63 -14.24 19.96
CA ARG A 509 21.47 -14.72 20.71
C ARG A 509 20.66 -15.77 19.96
N VAL A 510 20.53 -15.65 18.65
CA VAL A 510 19.80 -16.61 17.82
C VAL A 510 20.75 -17.70 17.31
N ASN A 511 20.38 -18.95 17.52
CA ASN A 511 21.09 -20.08 16.92
C ASN A 511 20.74 -20.17 15.43
N MET A 512 21.56 -19.58 14.59
CA MET A 512 21.31 -19.50 13.15
C MET A 512 21.20 -20.87 12.45
N ASN A 513 21.70 -21.95 13.06
CA ASN A 513 21.53 -23.31 12.53
C ASN A 513 20.09 -23.84 12.67
N THR A 514 19.23 -23.13 13.43
CA THR A 514 17.84 -23.49 13.67
C THR A 514 16.86 -22.59 12.92
N VAL A 515 17.34 -21.53 12.31
CA VAL A 515 16.58 -20.70 11.39
C VAL A 515 16.49 -21.41 10.04
N THR A 516 15.32 -21.43 9.43
CA THR A 516 15.15 -22.05 8.11
C THR A 516 16.10 -21.42 7.08
N PRO A 517 16.83 -22.23 6.27
CA PRO A 517 17.64 -21.70 5.17
C PRO A 517 16.81 -21.33 3.93
N ASP A 518 15.51 -21.65 3.93
CA ASP A 518 14.61 -21.54 2.78
C ASP A 518 13.80 -20.22 2.78
N ILE A 519 14.36 -19.15 3.38
CA ILE A 519 13.71 -17.83 3.40
C ILE A 519 13.59 -17.31 1.95
N THR A 520 12.36 -16.97 1.57
CA THR A 520 12.00 -16.45 0.26
C THR A 520 11.00 -15.30 0.41
N THR A 521 10.60 -14.68 -0.68
CA THR A 521 9.52 -13.69 -0.72
C THR A 521 8.21 -14.22 -0.09
N PHE A 522 7.95 -15.53 -0.16
CA PHE A 522 6.69 -16.16 0.27
C PHE A 522 6.84 -17.04 1.51
N TYR A 523 8.03 -17.31 1.97
CA TYR A 523 8.32 -18.18 3.09
C TYR A 523 9.34 -17.51 4.02
N GLY A 524 8.89 -17.01 5.15
CA GLY A 524 9.72 -16.29 6.10
C GLY A 524 10.14 -17.14 7.30
N TRP A 525 11.00 -16.60 8.15
CA TRP A 525 11.46 -17.25 9.38
C TRP A 525 10.31 -17.64 10.33
N LEU A 526 9.19 -16.90 10.30
CA LEU A 526 7.99 -17.19 11.09
C LEU A 526 7.31 -18.50 10.70
N ASN A 527 7.50 -18.98 9.47
CA ASN A 527 6.89 -20.23 9.02
C ASN A 527 7.43 -21.47 9.75
N GLU A 528 8.62 -21.36 10.36
CA GLU A 528 9.27 -22.40 11.15
C GLU A 528 9.70 -21.89 12.53
N VAL A 529 8.98 -20.91 13.07
CA VAL A 529 9.33 -20.25 14.34
C VAL A 529 9.44 -21.23 15.52
N GLU A 530 8.74 -22.36 15.47
CA GLU A 530 8.80 -23.41 16.49
C GLU A 530 10.15 -24.12 16.57
N LYS A 531 10.96 -24.03 15.52
CA LYS A 531 12.29 -24.67 15.45
C LYS A 531 13.41 -23.77 15.99
N ILE A 532 13.17 -22.46 16.08
CA ILE A 532 14.20 -21.50 16.45
C ILE A 532 14.60 -21.66 17.92
N GLU A 533 15.90 -21.79 18.14
CA GLU A 533 16.54 -21.85 19.45
C GLU A 533 17.40 -20.59 19.70
N LEU A 534 17.52 -20.22 20.96
CA LEU A 534 18.48 -19.22 21.39
C LEU A 534 19.79 -19.90 21.82
N ASN A 535 20.93 -19.19 21.65
CA ASN A 535 22.26 -19.65 22.08
C ASN A 535 22.38 -19.65 23.59
#